data_8c0576847e8edd8af58f8f5d2dd7c6f7
#
_entry.id   8c0576847e8edd8af58f8f5d2dd7c6f7
#
_cell.length_a   1.000
_cell.length_b   1.000
_cell.length_c   1.000
_cell.angle_alpha   90.00
_cell.angle_beta   90.00
_cell.angle_gamma   90.00
#
_symmetry.space_group_name_H-M   'P 1'
#
loop_
_entity.id
_entity.type
_entity.pdbx_description
1 polymer ?
#
loop_
_entity_poly.entity_id
_entity_poly.type
_entity_poly.pdbx_seq_one_letter_code
_entity_poly.pdbx_strand_id
1 'polypeptide(L)'
;MPLAIGERDTAPHCGIGVSPPSRSRPQHHHQNHNSHSRAGRHNFYPLPPQLHLPRLAQDTIGRPPPTMAQSTAHRRLLQEYRALTNNPPEGITAGPVSEDDLLHWECLIQGPEGTPFEGGVFPAELKFPKDYPLAPPSMKFLADVWHPNVYPSGLVCISILHPPGDDPNHYEHASERWSPIQSVEKILISVMSMLAEPNDESPANVEAAKMWRERRSEYENKVRDGVRCMLGL
;
A
#
# COMPACT_ATOMS: atom_id res chain seq x y z
N MET A 1 -28.73 -32.20 17.39
CA MET A 1 -27.49 -32.86 17.89
C MET A 1 -26.62 -33.24 16.71
N PRO A 2 -25.29 -33.11 16.80
CA PRO A 2 -24.43 -32.07 17.41
C PRO A 2 -23.67 -31.26 16.34
N LEU A 3 -23.40 -29.96 16.57
CA LEU A 3 -22.13 -29.34 16.91
C LEU A 3 -20.93 -29.72 16.05
N ALA A 4 -20.52 -28.82 15.15
CA ALA A 4 -19.21 -28.78 14.53
C ALA A 4 -18.45 -27.54 15.04
N ILE A 5 -17.26 -27.83 15.53
CA ILE A 5 -16.32 -27.00 16.25
C ILE A 5 -15.55 -26.13 15.26
N GLY A 6 -15.44 -24.83 15.57
CA GLY A 6 -14.65 -23.89 14.78
C GLY A 6 -13.15 -24.07 14.96
N GLU A 7 -12.42 -23.98 13.90
CA GLU A 7 -10.98 -23.77 13.87
C GLU A 7 -10.67 -22.29 14.06
N ARG A 8 -9.84 -22.02 15.04
CA ARG A 8 -9.31 -20.68 15.37
C ARG A 8 -7.99 -20.50 14.64
N ASP A 9 -7.97 -19.64 13.64
CA ASP A 9 -6.73 -19.11 13.08
C ASP A 9 -6.06 -18.20 14.11
N THR A 10 -4.90 -18.62 14.59
CA THR A 10 -4.03 -17.86 15.48
C THR A 10 -3.07 -17.02 14.65
N ALA A 11 -3.34 -15.72 14.55
CA ALA A 11 -2.36 -14.74 14.08
C ALA A 11 -1.26 -14.53 15.15
N PRO A 12 0.00 -14.26 14.76
CA PRO A 12 1.08 -14.02 15.71
C PRO A 12 0.89 -12.66 16.40
N HIS A 13 0.74 -12.70 17.73
CA HIS A 13 0.74 -11.54 18.59
C HIS A 13 2.17 -11.02 18.76
N CYS A 14 2.43 -9.77 18.38
CA CYS A 14 3.57 -8.99 18.85
C CYS A 14 3.28 -8.60 20.33
N GLY A 15 3.86 -9.35 21.26
CA GLY A 15 3.64 -9.15 22.71
C GLY A 15 4.39 -7.94 23.23
N ILE A 16 3.67 -6.92 23.68
CA ILE A 16 4.23 -5.78 24.41
C ILE A 16 4.16 -6.09 25.90
N GLY A 17 5.31 -6.41 26.48
CA GLY A 17 5.49 -6.52 27.94
C GLY A 17 5.65 -5.14 28.56
N VAL A 18 4.71 -4.74 29.41
CA VAL A 18 4.78 -3.52 30.22
C VAL A 18 5.38 -3.85 31.58
N SER A 19 6.50 -3.23 31.94
CA SER A 19 7.03 -3.19 33.30
C SER A 19 7.03 -1.74 33.83
N PRO A 20 6.66 -1.51 35.11
CA PRO A 20 6.45 -0.19 35.66
C PRO A 20 7.72 0.52 36.12
N PRO A 21 7.69 1.85 36.34
CA PRO A 21 8.87 2.68 36.55
C PRO A 21 9.32 2.74 38.02
N SER A 22 10.64 2.73 38.22
CA SER A 22 11.26 3.10 39.49
C SER A 22 11.71 4.57 39.47
N ARG A 23 11.32 5.26 40.57
CA ARG A 23 11.68 6.66 40.86
C ARG A 23 13.13 6.75 41.34
N SER A 24 13.84 7.80 40.92
CA SER A 24 14.69 8.60 41.80
C SER A 24 15.18 9.90 41.13
N ARG A 25 15.01 10.99 41.85
CA ARG A 25 15.54 12.35 41.63
C ARG A 25 16.68 12.59 42.62
N PRO A 26 17.37 13.78 42.65
CA PRO A 26 18.01 14.62 41.64
C PRO A 26 19.49 14.93 42.01
N GLN A 27 20.26 15.62 41.17
CA GLN A 27 21.10 16.75 41.58
C GLN A 27 21.74 17.53 40.43
N HIS A 28 21.84 18.83 40.66
CA HIS A 28 22.39 19.93 39.89
C HIS A 28 23.87 19.75 39.55
N HIS A 29 24.33 20.30 38.39
CA HIS A 29 25.36 21.33 38.35
C HIS A 29 25.55 21.98 36.96
N HIS A 30 26.02 23.20 37.02
CA HIS A 30 26.18 24.31 36.09
C HIS A 30 27.14 24.13 34.91
N GLN A 31 26.81 24.89 33.83
CA GLN A 31 27.70 25.71 32.94
C GLN A 31 28.59 24.97 31.92
N ASN A 32 28.49 25.21 30.64
CA ASN A 32 29.15 26.31 29.94
C ASN A 32 28.85 26.30 28.42
N HIS A 33 28.87 27.51 27.86
CA HIS A 33 28.72 27.83 26.44
C HIS A 33 29.76 27.12 25.56
N ASN A 34 29.32 26.61 24.39
CA ASN A 34 30.05 26.89 23.14
C ASN A 34 29.17 26.63 21.90
N SER A 35 29.02 27.66 21.11
CA SER A 35 28.44 27.68 19.79
C SER A 35 29.31 26.90 18.80
N HIS A 36 28.77 25.81 18.22
CA HIS A 36 29.30 25.29 16.96
C HIS A 36 28.13 24.87 16.07
N SER A 37 28.04 25.54 14.95
CA SER A 37 27.21 25.20 13.80
C SER A 37 27.35 23.72 13.42
N ARG A 38 26.30 22.96 13.55
CA ARG A 38 26.23 21.59 12.98
C ARG A 38 25.45 21.63 11.68
N ALA A 39 26.19 21.45 10.61
CA ALA A 39 25.68 21.09 9.30
C ALA A 39 24.77 19.87 9.42
N GLY A 40 23.58 19.99 8.84
CA GLY A 40 22.62 18.90 8.78
C GLY A 40 23.22 17.66 8.12
N ARG A 41 23.32 16.59 8.86
CA ARG A 41 23.59 15.27 8.28
C ARG A 41 22.24 14.73 7.81
N HIS A 42 22.03 14.78 6.51
CA HIS A 42 21.01 13.96 5.89
C HIS A 42 21.36 12.49 6.17
N ASN A 43 20.59 11.84 7.01
CA ASN A 43 20.64 10.40 7.16
C ASN A 43 20.11 9.78 5.86
N PHE A 44 21.02 9.43 4.97
CA PHE A 44 20.72 8.50 3.87
C PHE A 44 20.46 7.13 4.48
N TYR A 45 19.20 6.76 4.63
CA TYR A 45 18.86 5.35 4.79
C TYR A 45 19.20 4.64 3.48
N PRO A 46 19.97 3.53 3.50
CA PRO A 46 20.17 2.76 2.30
C PRO A 46 18.81 2.21 1.86
N LEU A 47 18.44 2.50 0.62
CA LEU A 47 17.30 1.87 -0.04
C LEU A 47 17.46 0.36 0.08
N PRO A 48 16.38 -0.37 0.38
CA PRO A 48 16.41 -1.83 0.37
C PRO A 48 16.90 -2.31 -1.00
N PRO A 49 17.59 -3.48 -1.07
CA PRO A 49 18.10 -4.01 -2.31
C PRO A 49 16.99 -4.02 -3.35
N GLN A 50 17.24 -3.39 -4.49
CA GLN A 50 16.32 -3.36 -5.61
C GLN A 50 15.87 -4.78 -5.91
N LEU A 51 14.59 -5.07 -5.75
CA LEU A 51 14.00 -6.28 -6.29
C LEU A 51 14.40 -6.35 -7.75
N HIS A 52 15.13 -7.41 -8.11
CA HIS A 52 15.53 -7.65 -9.47
C HIS A 52 14.28 -8.01 -10.26
N LEU A 53 13.58 -6.97 -10.75
CA LEU A 53 12.56 -7.20 -11.75
C LEU A 53 13.25 -7.79 -12.98
N PRO A 54 12.80 -8.90 -13.53
CA PRO A 54 13.39 -9.49 -14.70
C PRO A 54 13.39 -8.45 -15.83
N ARG A 55 14.57 -8.07 -16.32
CA ARG A 55 14.71 -7.29 -17.55
C ARG A 55 14.16 -8.16 -18.67
N LEU A 56 13.02 -7.76 -19.23
CA LEU A 56 12.54 -8.30 -20.49
C LEU A 56 13.68 -8.15 -21.50
N ALA A 57 14.23 -9.28 -21.93
CA ALA A 57 15.33 -9.31 -22.88
C ALA A 57 14.89 -8.60 -24.17
N GLN A 58 15.56 -7.48 -24.45
CA GLN A 58 15.58 -6.93 -25.80
C GLN A 58 16.51 -7.83 -26.61
N ASP A 59 16.01 -8.24 -27.78
CA ASP A 59 16.72 -8.95 -28.84
C ASP A 59 16.69 -10.47 -28.84
N THR A 60 15.69 -11.00 -29.53
CA THR A 60 15.94 -12.05 -30.53
C THR A 60 14.99 -11.86 -31.71
N ILE A 61 15.52 -11.41 -32.83
CA ILE A 61 14.84 -11.41 -34.14
C ILE A 61 14.73 -12.87 -34.59
N GLY A 62 13.69 -13.54 -34.11
CA GLY A 62 13.20 -14.81 -34.58
C GLY A 62 11.70 -14.72 -34.66
N ARG A 63 11.12 -14.97 -35.83
CA ARG A 63 9.67 -15.00 -36.06
C ARG A 63 9.02 -15.88 -34.97
N PRO A 64 8.20 -15.36 -34.08
CA PRO A 64 7.59 -16.16 -33.05
C PRO A 64 6.68 -17.21 -33.68
N PRO A 65 6.52 -18.41 -33.06
CA PRO A 65 5.54 -19.39 -33.47
C PRO A 65 4.15 -18.77 -33.46
N PRO A 66 3.14 -19.33 -34.16
CA PRO A 66 1.82 -18.74 -34.26
C PRO A 66 1.25 -18.59 -32.86
N THR A 67 1.32 -17.35 -32.37
CA THR A 67 0.92 -16.98 -31.02
C THR A 67 -0.59 -17.10 -30.92
N MET A 68 -1.06 -17.84 -29.93
CA MET A 68 -2.40 -17.63 -29.40
C MET A 68 -2.62 -16.12 -29.26
N ALA A 69 -3.68 -15.61 -29.88
CA ALA A 69 -3.96 -14.18 -29.88
C ALA A 69 -3.97 -13.70 -28.42
N GLN A 70 -2.98 -12.88 -28.04
CA GLN A 70 -2.90 -12.32 -26.70
C GLN A 70 -4.21 -11.61 -26.39
N SER A 71 -4.80 -11.90 -25.23
CA SER A 71 -6.07 -11.29 -24.84
C SER A 71 -5.93 -9.76 -24.77
N THR A 72 -7.03 -9.04 -24.88
CA THR A 72 -7.05 -7.59 -24.75
C THR A 72 -6.44 -7.15 -23.43
N ALA A 73 -6.74 -7.87 -22.35
CA ALA A 73 -6.16 -7.64 -21.02
C ALA A 73 -4.62 -7.72 -21.04
N HIS A 74 -4.05 -8.77 -21.63
CA HIS A 74 -2.60 -8.94 -21.69
C HIS A 74 -1.90 -7.82 -22.46
N ARG A 75 -2.44 -7.44 -23.64
CA ARG A 75 -1.88 -6.34 -24.43
C ARG A 75 -1.91 -5.02 -23.67
N ARG A 76 -3.03 -4.75 -23.00
CA ARG A 76 -3.20 -3.54 -22.19
C ARG A 76 -2.23 -3.54 -21.00
N LEU A 77 -2.14 -4.60 -20.24
CA LEU A 77 -1.26 -4.72 -19.07
C LEU A 77 0.22 -4.63 -19.45
N LEU A 78 0.62 -5.23 -20.57
CA LEU A 78 2.00 -5.10 -21.05
C LEU A 78 2.34 -3.64 -21.43
N GLN A 79 1.38 -2.90 -22.00
CA GLN A 79 1.56 -1.47 -22.31
C GLN A 79 1.70 -0.65 -21.01
N GLU A 80 0.86 -0.89 -20.02
CA GLU A 80 0.91 -0.20 -18.71
C GLU A 80 2.17 -0.52 -17.94
N TYR A 81 2.62 -1.78 -17.95
CA TYR A 81 3.90 -2.16 -17.34
C TYR A 81 5.08 -1.42 -17.96
N ARG A 82 5.11 -1.32 -19.30
CA ARG A 82 6.15 -0.54 -19.99
C ARG A 82 6.10 0.94 -19.62
N ALA A 83 4.91 1.52 -19.51
CA ALA A 83 4.76 2.91 -19.11
C ALA A 83 5.30 3.15 -17.70
N LEU A 84 4.93 2.32 -16.72
CA LEU A 84 5.42 2.39 -15.34
C LEU A 84 6.93 2.13 -15.21
N THR A 85 7.49 1.24 -16.04
CA THR A 85 8.93 0.97 -16.03
C THR A 85 9.73 2.15 -16.58
N ASN A 86 9.19 2.84 -17.59
CA ASN A 86 9.88 3.99 -18.22
C ASN A 86 9.77 5.28 -17.39
N ASN A 87 8.67 5.44 -16.68
CA ASN A 87 8.39 6.63 -15.87
C ASN A 87 7.65 6.23 -14.58
N PRO A 88 8.36 5.62 -13.61
CA PRO A 88 7.73 5.18 -12.36
C PRO A 88 7.31 6.40 -11.53
N PRO A 89 6.10 6.40 -10.94
CA PRO A 89 5.72 7.37 -9.95
C PRO A 89 6.65 7.31 -8.74
N GLU A 90 6.91 8.46 -8.13
CA GLU A 90 7.76 8.53 -6.94
C GLU A 90 7.17 7.69 -5.79
N GLY A 91 8.04 6.95 -5.10
CA GLY A 91 7.64 6.09 -3.98
C GLY A 91 6.83 4.85 -4.36
N ILE A 92 6.69 4.53 -5.64
CA ILE A 92 5.91 3.38 -6.11
C ILE A 92 6.76 2.48 -7.01
N THR A 93 6.74 1.18 -6.73
CA THR A 93 7.26 0.15 -7.63
C THR A 93 6.17 -0.88 -7.86
N ALA A 94 5.90 -1.24 -9.12
CA ALA A 94 4.88 -2.22 -9.46
C ALA A 94 5.22 -2.95 -10.76
N GLY A 95 4.86 -4.23 -10.82
CA GLY A 95 5.04 -5.04 -12.01
C GLY A 95 4.44 -6.45 -11.86
N PRO A 96 4.29 -7.19 -12.97
CA PRO A 96 3.79 -8.54 -12.94
C PRO A 96 4.71 -9.47 -12.17
N VAL A 97 4.12 -10.44 -11.46
CA VAL A 97 4.86 -11.46 -10.67
C VAL A 97 5.77 -12.30 -11.58
N SER A 98 5.32 -12.56 -12.80
CA SER A 98 6.09 -13.26 -13.82
C SER A 98 5.69 -12.84 -15.23
N GLU A 99 6.53 -13.16 -16.23
CA GLU A 99 6.22 -12.92 -17.64
C GLU A 99 5.00 -13.72 -18.14
N ASP A 100 4.74 -14.86 -17.49
CA ASP A 100 3.63 -15.76 -17.84
C ASP A 100 2.32 -15.34 -17.16
N ASP A 101 2.37 -14.56 -16.09
CA ASP A 101 1.20 -14.09 -15.35
C ASP A 101 1.12 -12.56 -15.26
N LEU A 102 0.63 -11.96 -16.34
CA LEU A 102 0.39 -10.52 -16.39
C LEU A 102 -0.87 -10.09 -15.61
N LEU A 103 -1.70 -11.01 -15.14
CA LEU A 103 -2.91 -10.68 -14.39
C LEU A 103 -2.69 -10.55 -12.89
N HIS A 104 -1.48 -10.86 -12.41
CA HIS A 104 -1.10 -10.71 -11.02
C HIS A 104 0.18 -9.87 -10.92
N TRP A 105 0.08 -8.73 -10.21
CA TRP A 105 1.21 -7.81 -10.00
C TRP A 105 1.53 -7.68 -8.52
N GLU A 106 2.82 -7.54 -8.24
CA GLU A 106 3.31 -7.10 -6.95
C GLU A 106 3.63 -5.61 -6.99
N CYS A 107 3.35 -4.94 -5.87
CA CYS A 107 3.56 -3.51 -5.71
C CYS A 107 4.26 -3.23 -4.38
N LEU A 108 5.13 -2.22 -4.37
CA LEU A 108 5.66 -1.61 -3.16
C LEU A 108 5.24 -0.15 -3.16
N ILE A 109 4.57 0.27 -2.09
CA ILE A 109 4.09 1.65 -1.91
C ILE A 109 4.78 2.23 -0.70
N GLN A 110 5.52 3.32 -0.91
CA GLN A 110 6.14 4.06 0.16
C GLN A 110 5.08 4.90 0.90
N GLY A 111 5.16 4.93 2.21
CA GLY A 111 4.30 5.79 3.03
C GLY A 111 4.59 7.27 2.73
N PRO A 112 3.55 8.08 2.47
CA PRO A 112 3.73 9.49 2.10
C PRO A 112 4.40 10.29 3.22
N GLU A 113 5.26 11.23 2.84
CA GLU A 113 5.91 12.16 3.76
C GLU A 113 4.89 13.02 4.53
N GLY A 114 5.20 13.36 5.76
CA GLY A 114 4.32 14.16 6.63
C GLY A 114 3.09 13.38 7.15
N THR A 115 2.98 12.09 6.86
CA THR A 115 1.90 11.23 7.34
C THR A 115 2.38 10.26 8.43
N PRO A 116 1.48 9.65 9.21
CA PRO A 116 1.88 8.60 10.16
C PRO A 116 2.44 7.33 9.48
N PHE A 117 2.29 7.19 8.15
CA PHE A 117 2.83 6.09 7.34
C PHE A 117 4.26 6.34 6.86
N GLU A 118 4.80 7.55 7.04
CA GLU A 118 6.14 7.94 6.60
C GLU A 118 7.21 6.97 7.07
N GLY A 119 8.12 6.61 6.15
CA GLY A 119 9.21 5.66 6.37
C GLY A 119 8.80 4.20 6.20
N GLY A 120 7.50 3.87 6.14
CA GLY A 120 7.02 2.53 5.81
C GLY A 120 7.12 2.23 4.32
N VAL A 121 7.30 0.93 3.98
CA VAL A 121 7.20 0.42 2.60
C VAL A 121 6.20 -0.73 2.62
N PHE A 122 5.06 -0.50 2.00
CA PHE A 122 3.90 -1.39 2.09
C PHE A 122 3.82 -2.30 0.86
N PRO A 123 4.09 -3.61 1.02
CA PRO A 123 3.87 -4.57 -0.04
C PRO A 123 2.39 -4.77 -0.28
N ALA A 124 2.02 -4.84 -1.55
CA ALA A 124 0.65 -5.05 -2.00
C ALA A 124 0.59 -5.90 -3.26
N GLU A 125 -0.57 -6.46 -3.54
CA GLU A 125 -0.86 -7.19 -4.77
C GLU A 125 -2.01 -6.54 -5.53
N LEU A 126 -1.92 -6.54 -6.88
CA LEU A 126 -3.02 -6.23 -7.80
C LEU A 126 -3.39 -7.49 -8.56
N LYS A 127 -4.67 -7.82 -8.56
CA LYS A 127 -5.24 -8.92 -9.33
C LYS A 127 -6.21 -8.39 -10.37
N PHE A 128 -5.88 -8.64 -11.64
CA PHE A 128 -6.66 -8.17 -12.77
C PHE A 128 -7.64 -9.23 -13.25
N PRO A 129 -8.88 -8.87 -13.54
CA PRO A 129 -9.85 -9.77 -14.12
C PRO A 129 -9.52 -10.03 -15.60
N LYS A 130 -10.06 -11.14 -16.15
CA LYS A 130 -9.81 -11.53 -17.55
C LYS A 130 -10.37 -10.55 -18.57
N ASP A 131 -11.39 -9.82 -18.21
CA ASP A 131 -12.07 -8.79 -19.00
C ASP A 131 -11.49 -7.38 -18.78
N TYR A 132 -10.36 -7.27 -18.04
CA TYR A 132 -9.65 -5.98 -17.94
C TYR A 132 -9.37 -5.39 -19.33
N PRO A 133 -9.57 -4.11 -19.57
CA PRO A 133 -9.90 -3.04 -18.65
C PRO A 133 -11.40 -2.74 -18.47
N LEU A 134 -12.31 -3.62 -18.89
CA LEU A 134 -13.75 -3.40 -18.72
C LEU A 134 -14.17 -3.45 -17.25
N ALA A 135 -13.56 -4.33 -16.47
CA ALA A 135 -13.70 -4.39 -15.01
C ALA A 135 -12.38 -3.99 -14.31
N PRO A 136 -12.47 -3.39 -13.11
CA PRO A 136 -11.30 -2.97 -12.34
C PRO A 136 -10.55 -4.17 -11.76
N PRO A 137 -9.25 -3.98 -11.43
CA PRO A 137 -8.54 -4.94 -10.57
C PRO A 137 -9.00 -4.84 -9.12
N SER A 138 -8.66 -5.83 -8.32
CA SER A 138 -8.65 -5.74 -6.87
C SER A 138 -7.24 -5.45 -6.38
N MET A 139 -7.12 -4.68 -5.28
CA MET A 139 -5.85 -4.39 -4.64
C MET A 139 -5.88 -4.79 -3.17
N LYS A 140 -4.81 -5.41 -2.70
CA LYS A 140 -4.69 -5.86 -1.34
C LYS A 140 -3.29 -5.59 -0.79
N PHE A 141 -3.19 -4.94 0.37
CA PHE A 141 -1.95 -4.87 1.13
C PHE A 141 -1.63 -6.24 1.74
N LEU A 142 -0.37 -6.61 1.69
CA LEU A 142 0.15 -7.86 2.27
C LEU A 142 0.70 -7.65 3.69
N ALA A 143 0.90 -6.39 4.07
CA ALA A 143 1.21 -5.96 5.43
C ALA A 143 -0.07 -5.52 6.16
N ASP A 144 -0.03 -5.48 7.49
CA ASP A 144 -1.11 -4.91 8.29
C ASP A 144 -1.12 -3.39 8.14
N VAL A 145 -2.20 -2.86 7.58
CA VAL A 145 -2.41 -1.43 7.33
C VAL A 145 -3.66 -0.96 8.07
N TRP A 146 -3.47 -0.25 9.18
CA TRP A 146 -4.57 0.34 9.94
C TRP A 146 -5.05 1.62 9.29
N HIS A 147 -6.14 1.52 8.50
CA HIS A 147 -6.63 2.64 7.69
C HIS A 147 -8.16 2.57 7.48
N PRO A 148 -8.89 3.72 7.46
CA PRO A 148 -10.33 3.74 7.21
C PRO A 148 -10.76 3.03 5.93
N ASN A 149 -10.00 3.15 4.86
CA ASN A 149 -10.33 2.59 3.54
C ASN A 149 -9.66 1.24 3.23
N VAL A 150 -9.14 0.56 4.25
CA VAL A 150 -8.54 -0.77 4.11
C VAL A 150 -9.26 -1.73 5.06
N TYR A 151 -9.83 -2.80 4.50
CA TYR A 151 -10.45 -3.86 5.31
C TYR A 151 -9.41 -4.55 6.20
N PRO A 152 -9.81 -5.15 7.32
CA PRO A 152 -8.89 -5.95 8.15
C PRO A 152 -8.18 -7.08 7.39
N SER A 153 -8.73 -7.53 6.26
CA SER A 153 -8.10 -8.48 5.35
C SER A 153 -6.96 -7.90 4.50
N GLY A 154 -6.74 -6.59 4.56
CA GLY A 154 -5.82 -5.84 3.70
C GLY A 154 -6.43 -5.36 2.37
N LEU A 155 -7.67 -5.77 2.03
CA LEU A 155 -8.33 -5.34 0.78
C LEU A 155 -8.58 -3.83 0.81
N VAL A 156 -8.19 -3.15 -0.27
CA VAL A 156 -8.37 -1.70 -0.46
C VAL A 156 -9.76 -1.41 -1.02
N CYS A 157 -10.44 -0.42 -0.45
CA CYS A 157 -11.77 0.01 -0.86
C CYS A 157 -11.74 1.51 -1.18
N ILE A 158 -11.60 1.85 -2.45
CA ILE A 158 -11.64 3.22 -2.99
C ILE A 158 -12.40 3.22 -4.31
N SER A 159 -13.00 4.35 -4.67
CA SER A 159 -13.93 4.48 -5.80
C SER A 159 -13.36 3.98 -7.13
N ILE A 160 -12.08 4.27 -7.42
CA ILE A 160 -11.42 3.82 -8.67
C ILE A 160 -11.34 2.29 -8.82
N LEU A 161 -11.47 1.53 -7.73
CA LEU A 161 -11.49 0.07 -7.73
C LEU A 161 -12.92 -0.51 -7.77
N HIS A 162 -13.95 0.33 -7.81
CA HIS A 162 -15.34 -0.12 -7.92
C HIS A 162 -15.78 -0.21 -9.37
N PRO A 163 -16.60 -1.21 -9.74
CA PRO A 163 -17.11 -1.37 -11.10
C PRO A 163 -17.77 -0.09 -11.64
N PRO A 164 -17.73 0.13 -12.97
CA PRO A 164 -18.39 1.29 -13.58
C PRO A 164 -19.90 1.28 -13.37
N GLY A 165 -20.51 2.45 -13.39
CA GLY A 165 -21.94 2.63 -13.18
C GLY A 165 -22.25 3.53 -11.98
N ASP A 166 -23.54 3.77 -11.75
CA ASP A 166 -23.99 4.57 -10.63
C ASP A 166 -23.88 3.78 -9.34
N ASP A 167 -23.51 4.48 -8.26
CA ASP A 167 -23.54 3.91 -6.92
C ASP A 167 -25.00 3.89 -6.41
N PRO A 168 -25.56 2.71 -6.05
CA PRO A 168 -26.90 2.61 -5.52
C PRO A 168 -27.12 3.44 -4.25
N ASN A 169 -26.06 3.70 -3.49
CA ASN A 169 -26.09 4.47 -2.25
C ASN A 169 -25.78 5.95 -2.45
N HIS A 170 -25.43 6.38 -3.66
CA HIS A 170 -25.09 7.78 -4.02
C HIS A 170 -23.92 8.39 -3.22
N TYR A 171 -23.01 7.57 -2.68
CA TYR A 171 -21.79 8.05 -1.99
C TYR A 171 -20.65 8.37 -2.97
N GLU A 172 -20.67 7.76 -4.16
CA GLU A 172 -19.61 7.92 -5.16
C GLU A 172 -20.16 8.46 -6.47
N HIS A 173 -19.48 9.45 -7.04
CA HIS A 173 -19.77 9.89 -8.40
C HIS A 173 -19.30 8.85 -9.44
N ALA A 174 -20.10 8.62 -10.47
CA ALA A 174 -19.76 7.69 -11.54
C ALA A 174 -18.40 8.01 -12.21
N SER A 175 -17.98 9.28 -12.21
CA SER A 175 -16.68 9.72 -12.73
C SER A 175 -15.48 9.32 -11.87
N GLU A 176 -15.69 9.01 -10.58
CA GLU A 176 -14.65 8.57 -9.65
C GLU A 176 -14.45 7.06 -9.72
N ARG A 177 -15.46 6.34 -10.17
CA ARG A 177 -15.45 4.88 -10.29
C ARG A 177 -14.61 4.45 -11.50
N TRP A 178 -14.37 3.16 -11.57
CA TRP A 178 -13.58 2.58 -12.65
C TRP A 178 -14.15 2.90 -14.03
N SER A 179 -13.28 3.16 -14.96
CA SER A 179 -13.57 3.17 -16.40
C SER A 179 -12.37 2.65 -17.18
N PRO A 180 -12.53 2.14 -18.41
CA PRO A 180 -11.44 1.55 -19.20
C PRO A 180 -10.31 2.53 -19.56
N ILE A 181 -10.51 3.84 -19.39
CA ILE A 181 -9.47 4.86 -19.61
C ILE A 181 -8.55 5.04 -18.40
N GLN A 182 -8.91 4.50 -17.23
CA GLN A 182 -8.07 4.52 -16.05
C GLN A 182 -6.85 3.60 -16.23
N SER A 183 -5.76 3.90 -15.54
CA SER A 183 -4.51 3.14 -15.61
C SER A 183 -4.11 2.57 -14.27
N VAL A 184 -3.21 1.58 -14.29
CA VAL A 184 -2.57 1.04 -13.07
C VAL A 184 -1.83 2.13 -12.32
N GLU A 185 -1.12 3.00 -13.03
CA GLU A 185 -0.44 4.16 -12.43
C GLU A 185 -1.42 5.02 -11.61
N LYS A 186 -2.59 5.33 -12.19
CA LYS A 186 -3.59 6.15 -11.50
C LYS A 186 -4.16 5.44 -10.26
N ILE A 187 -4.37 4.12 -10.32
CA ILE A 187 -4.76 3.34 -9.13
C ILE A 187 -3.72 3.50 -8.03
N LEU A 188 -2.44 3.28 -8.35
CA LEU A 188 -1.35 3.31 -7.37
C LEU A 188 -1.17 4.70 -6.75
N ILE A 189 -1.27 5.76 -7.56
CA ILE A 189 -1.26 7.15 -7.07
C ILE A 189 -2.47 7.42 -6.18
N SER A 190 -3.68 6.95 -6.56
CA SER A 190 -4.88 7.11 -5.75
C SER A 190 -4.76 6.40 -4.39
N VAL A 191 -4.14 5.23 -4.35
CA VAL A 191 -3.86 4.50 -3.10
C VAL A 191 -2.85 5.24 -2.22
N MET A 192 -1.81 5.81 -2.81
CA MET A 192 -0.84 6.64 -2.06
C MET A 192 -1.54 7.88 -1.49
N SER A 193 -2.37 8.57 -2.28
CA SER A 193 -3.15 9.72 -1.83
C SER A 193 -4.13 9.35 -0.71
N MET A 194 -4.78 8.19 -0.81
CA MET A 194 -5.66 7.66 0.23
C MET A 194 -4.90 7.47 1.56
N LEU A 195 -3.65 6.99 1.55
CA LEU A 195 -2.86 6.86 2.78
C LEU A 195 -2.63 8.22 3.45
N ALA A 196 -2.49 9.30 2.69
CA ALA A 196 -2.35 10.65 3.21
C ALA A 196 -3.68 11.24 3.69
N GLU A 197 -4.74 11.02 2.93
CA GLU A 197 -6.06 11.63 3.14
C GLU A 197 -7.16 10.54 3.08
N PRO A 198 -7.48 9.90 4.21
CA PRO A 198 -8.55 8.91 4.28
C PRO A 198 -9.93 9.49 3.97
N ASN A 199 -10.73 8.75 3.20
CA ASN A 199 -12.16 9.01 3.11
C ASN A 199 -12.86 8.25 4.24
N ASP A 200 -13.34 8.98 5.25
CA ASP A 200 -13.99 8.42 6.43
C ASP A 200 -15.53 8.46 6.38
N GLU A 201 -16.11 8.94 5.28
CA GLU A 201 -17.56 8.96 5.08
C GLU A 201 -18.12 7.57 4.75
N SER A 202 -17.36 6.75 3.99
CA SER A 202 -17.73 5.39 3.62
C SER A 202 -16.60 4.40 3.96
N PRO A 203 -16.36 4.12 5.24
CA PRO A 203 -15.17 3.38 5.66
C PRO A 203 -15.32 1.87 5.46
N ALA A 204 -14.24 1.24 4.97
CA ALA A 204 -14.05 -0.21 4.98
C ALA A 204 -13.70 -0.74 6.38
N ASN A 205 -13.05 0.10 7.21
CA ASN A 205 -12.69 -0.17 8.59
C ASN A 205 -13.30 0.91 9.51
N VAL A 206 -14.45 0.59 10.06
CA VAL A 206 -15.24 1.50 10.91
C VAL A 206 -14.47 1.94 12.16
N GLU A 207 -13.70 1.03 12.77
CA GLU A 207 -12.92 1.35 13.98
C GLU A 207 -11.77 2.31 13.65
N ALA A 208 -11.09 2.13 12.53
CA ALA A 208 -10.06 3.05 12.07
C ALA A 208 -10.64 4.43 11.75
N ALA A 209 -11.80 4.49 11.09
CA ALA A 209 -12.49 5.74 10.78
C ALA A 209 -12.95 6.48 12.04
N LYS A 210 -13.51 5.75 13.01
CA LYS A 210 -13.89 6.31 14.31
C LYS A 210 -12.68 6.88 15.05
N MET A 211 -11.58 6.13 15.08
CA MET A 211 -10.35 6.58 15.72
C MET A 211 -9.75 7.80 15.01
N TRP A 212 -9.79 7.81 13.67
CA TRP A 212 -9.36 8.95 12.84
C TRP A 212 -10.13 10.25 13.17
N ARG A 213 -11.46 10.17 13.34
CA ARG A 213 -12.31 11.34 13.64
C ARG A 213 -12.23 11.80 15.09
N GLU A 214 -12.31 10.86 16.02
CA GLU A 214 -12.54 11.16 17.43
C GLU A 214 -11.25 11.16 18.26
N ARG A 215 -10.24 10.40 17.84
CA ARG A 215 -9.00 10.13 18.61
C ARG A 215 -7.76 10.16 17.72
N ARG A 216 -7.60 11.29 17.02
CA ARG A 216 -6.56 11.44 15.98
C ARG A 216 -5.16 11.03 16.43
N SER A 217 -4.72 11.49 17.61
CA SER A 217 -3.39 11.16 18.13
C SER A 217 -3.20 9.66 18.41
N GLU A 218 -4.26 8.98 18.87
CA GLU A 218 -4.20 7.52 19.06
C GLU A 218 -4.13 6.79 17.73
N TYR A 219 -4.89 7.23 16.74
CA TYR A 219 -4.81 6.71 15.38
C TYR A 219 -3.40 6.80 14.81
N GLU A 220 -2.81 8.01 14.86
CA GLU A 220 -1.48 8.26 14.33
C GLU A 220 -0.40 7.46 15.04
N ASN A 221 -0.49 7.33 16.38
CA ASN A 221 0.44 6.50 17.14
C ASN A 221 0.32 5.03 16.76
N LYS A 222 -0.91 4.51 16.63
CA LYS A 222 -1.13 3.12 16.21
C LYS A 222 -0.55 2.84 14.82
N VAL A 223 -0.71 3.77 13.87
CA VAL A 223 -0.11 3.63 12.53
C VAL A 223 1.42 3.66 12.61
N ARG A 224 2.02 4.64 13.34
CA ARG A 224 3.47 4.71 13.52
C ARG A 224 4.06 3.48 14.19
N ASP A 225 3.35 2.91 15.16
CA ASP A 225 3.78 1.65 15.81
C ASP A 225 3.73 0.48 14.85
N GLY A 226 2.72 0.41 13.97
CA GLY A 226 2.66 -0.56 12.87
C GLY A 226 3.83 -0.41 11.90
N VAL A 227 4.21 0.83 11.52
CA VAL A 227 5.38 1.10 10.67
C VAL A 227 6.66 0.66 11.36
N ARG A 228 6.86 0.97 12.64
CA ARG A 228 8.02 0.51 13.41
C ARG A 228 8.11 -1.01 13.46
N CYS A 229 7.00 -1.68 13.76
CA CYS A 229 6.95 -3.13 13.78
C CYS A 229 7.33 -3.74 12.42
N MET A 230 6.85 -3.15 11.32
CA MET A 230 7.23 -3.55 9.95
C MET A 230 8.74 -3.42 9.69
N LEU A 231 9.37 -2.38 10.24
CA LEU A 231 10.81 -2.12 10.12
C LEU A 231 11.66 -2.93 11.12
N GLY A 232 11.04 -3.68 12.03
CA GLY A 232 11.74 -4.44 13.08
C GLY A 232 12.30 -3.57 14.21
N LEU A 233 11.68 -2.39 14.45
CA LEU A 233 12.07 -1.39 15.45
C LEU A 233 11.19 -1.44 16.69
#